data_3dbb22186010ed254f386e20cbba2558
#
_entry.id   3dbb22186010ed254f386e20cbba2558
#
_cell.length_a   1.000
_cell.length_b   1.000
_cell.length_c   1.000
_cell.angle_alpha   90.00
_cell.angle_beta   90.00
_cell.angle_gamma   90.00
#
_symmetry.space_group_name_H-M   'P 1'
#
loop_
_entity.id
_entity.type
_entity.pdbx_description
1 polymer ?
#
loop_
_entity_poly.entity_id
_entity_poly.type
_entity_poly.pdbx_seq_one_letter_code
_entity_poly.pdbx_strand_id
1 'polypeptide(L)'
;MGYRAIDTAQIYDNEAAVGQAIKESGVARDELYITTKIWTENLRKDRLIVSLKESLQKLRTDYVDLTLIHWPSPGGTVSVKESLEALLEAKAQGLTREIGISNFTIALMQQAIDAVGVDNIATNQIELSPYLQNCKVVEWAQARGIHITSYMTLAYGNALKDETIIRIAQKHNATPAQVILSWAMALGYSVIPSSTKRQNLKSNLGALTLTLDADDMKAIAALERNERLVSPDGLAPDWD
;
A
#
# COMPACT_ATOMS: atom_id res chain seq x y z
N MET A 1 -13.45 -2.98 -15.72
CA MET A 1 -13.66 -1.65 -15.12
C MET A 1 -12.50 -0.68 -15.40
N GLY A 2 -11.32 -1.12 -15.71
CA GLY A 2 -10.15 -0.28 -15.99
C GLY A 2 -9.03 -0.35 -14.96
N TYR A 3 -9.25 -0.98 -13.81
CA TYR A 3 -8.14 -1.25 -12.88
C TYR A 3 -7.06 -2.10 -13.54
N ARG A 4 -5.80 -1.77 -13.26
CA ARG A 4 -4.62 -2.50 -13.73
C ARG A 4 -3.67 -2.86 -12.58
N ALA A 5 -3.79 -2.20 -11.42
CA ALA A 5 -3.05 -2.55 -10.21
C ALA A 5 -3.93 -3.35 -9.25
N ILE A 6 -3.37 -4.42 -8.70
CA ILE A 6 -4.04 -5.32 -7.74
C ILE A 6 -3.09 -5.51 -6.57
N ASP A 7 -3.58 -5.21 -5.37
CA ASP A 7 -2.84 -5.38 -4.12
C ASP A 7 -3.47 -6.50 -3.30
N THR A 8 -2.68 -7.50 -2.95
CA THR A 8 -3.05 -8.59 -2.05
C THR A 8 -1.94 -8.88 -1.04
N ALA A 9 -2.06 -9.95 -0.27
CA ALA A 9 -1.05 -10.40 0.68
C ALA A 9 -1.26 -11.87 1.07
N GLN A 10 -0.20 -12.51 1.56
CA GLN A 10 -0.26 -13.90 2.04
C GLN A 10 -1.33 -14.11 3.11
N ILE A 11 -1.40 -13.19 4.09
CA ILE A 11 -2.32 -13.29 5.23
C ILE A 11 -3.80 -13.12 4.86
N TYR A 12 -4.11 -12.53 3.68
CA TYR A 12 -5.51 -12.30 3.29
C TYR A 12 -6.22 -13.58 2.84
N ASP A 13 -5.48 -14.66 2.64
CA ASP A 13 -5.99 -15.98 2.21
C ASP A 13 -6.86 -15.91 0.93
N ASN A 14 -6.56 -14.94 0.06
CA ASN A 14 -7.31 -14.71 -1.18
C ASN A 14 -6.46 -14.73 -2.45
N GLU A 15 -5.15 -15.02 -2.36
CA GLU A 15 -4.25 -15.02 -3.51
C GLU A 15 -4.72 -15.98 -4.62
N ALA A 16 -5.28 -17.12 -4.26
CA ALA A 16 -5.82 -18.08 -5.24
C ALA A 16 -7.05 -17.52 -5.97
N ALA A 17 -7.94 -16.82 -5.27
CA ALA A 17 -9.09 -16.16 -5.87
C ALA A 17 -8.67 -14.99 -6.78
N VAL A 18 -7.65 -14.23 -6.36
CA VAL A 18 -7.05 -13.17 -7.18
C VAL A 18 -6.43 -13.77 -8.45
N GLY A 19 -5.67 -14.85 -8.34
CA GLY A 19 -5.08 -15.55 -9.50
C GLY A 19 -6.14 -16.08 -10.47
N GLN A 20 -7.25 -16.62 -9.96
CA GLN A 20 -8.38 -17.04 -10.78
C GLN A 20 -9.02 -15.85 -11.50
N ALA A 21 -9.27 -14.74 -10.79
CA ALA A 21 -9.85 -13.54 -11.38
C ALA A 21 -8.95 -12.91 -12.47
N ILE A 22 -7.63 -12.90 -12.26
CA ILE A 22 -6.67 -12.44 -13.27
C ILE A 22 -6.79 -13.28 -14.53
N LYS A 23 -6.77 -14.62 -14.39
CA LYS A 23 -6.92 -15.53 -15.52
C LYS A 23 -8.23 -15.32 -16.29
N GLU A 24 -9.33 -15.11 -15.58
CA GLU A 24 -10.65 -14.91 -16.16
C GLU A 24 -10.87 -13.51 -16.75
N SER A 25 -10.05 -12.54 -16.38
CA SER A 25 -10.18 -11.16 -16.82
C SER A 25 -9.91 -10.94 -18.30
N GLY A 26 -9.12 -11.83 -18.92
CA GLY A 26 -8.63 -11.68 -20.28
C GLY A 26 -7.63 -10.54 -20.48
N VAL A 27 -7.19 -9.87 -19.40
CA VAL A 27 -6.15 -8.83 -19.45
C VAL A 27 -4.78 -9.51 -19.50
N ALA A 28 -3.91 -9.06 -20.39
CA ALA A 28 -2.56 -9.61 -20.49
C ALA A 28 -1.78 -9.37 -19.19
N ARG A 29 -0.91 -10.34 -18.81
CA ARG A 29 -0.16 -10.29 -17.55
C ARG A 29 0.72 -9.04 -17.43
N ASP A 30 1.32 -8.63 -18.53
CA ASP A 30 2.19 -7.44 -18.62
C ASP A 30 1.45 -6.11 -18.59
N GLU A 31 0.14 -6.12 -18.75
CA GLU A 31 -0.73 -4.96 -18.51
C GLU A 31 -1.17 -4.81 -17.04
N LEU A 32 -0.83 -5.78 -16.18
CA LEU A 32 -1.20 -5.79 -14.77
C LEU A 32 0.01 -5.52 -13.88
N TYR A 33 -0.21 -4.71 -12.84
CA TYR A 33 0.72 -4.50 -11.74
C TYR A 33 0.19 -5.23 -10.51
N ILE A 34 0.83 -6.34 -10.15
CA ILE A 34 0.40 -7.21 -9.06
C ILE A 34 1.34 -7.04 -7.88
N THR A 35 0.77 -6.71 -6.71
CA THR A 35 1.49 -6.63 -5.44
C THR A 35 1.02 -7.75 -4.52
N THR A 36 1.98 -8.46 -3.91
CA THR A 36 1.73 -9.31 -2.75
C THR A 36 2.69 -8.96 -1.61
N LYS A 37 2.44 -9.50 -0.41
CA LYS A 37 3.20 -9.15 0.79
C LYS A 37 3.55 -10.40 1.57
N ILE A 38 4.81 -10.46 2.02
CA ILE A 38 5.33 -11.53 2.86
C ILE A 38 4.83 -11.33 4.29
N TRP A 39 4.16 -12.33 4.82
CA TRP A 39 3.70 -12.30 6.21
C TRP A 39 4.86 -12.55 7.20
N THR A 40 4.70 -12.10 8.43
CA THR A 40 5.77 -12.07 9.45
C THR A 40 6.37 -13.42 9.78
N GLU A 41 5.60 -14.51 9.66
CA GLU A 41 6.08 -15.89 9.86
C GLU A 41 7.08 -16.36 8.79
N ASN A 42 7.08 -15.69 7.63
CA ASN A 42 7.87 -16.05 6.46
C ASN A 42 9.07 -15.12 6.22
N LEU A 43 9.43 -14.25 7.16
CA LEU A 43 10.48 -13.23 6.97
C LEU A 43 11.90 -13.79 6.98
N ARG A 44 12.13 -14.97 7.57
CA ARG A 44 13.43 -15.61 7.59
C ARG A 44 13.92 -15.96 6.18
N LYS A 45 15.22 -15.84 5.96
CA LYS A 45 15.84 -16.11 4.65
C LYS A 45 15.50 -17.49 4.09
N ASP A 46 15.42 -18.52 4.92
CA ASP A 46 15.09 -19.89 4.52
C ASP A 46 13.62 -20.11 4.16
N ARG A 47 12.72 -19.20 4.55
CA ARG A 47 11.27 -19.30 4.32
C ARG A 47 10.75 -18.31 3.28
N LEU A 48 11.34 -17.12 3.20
CA LEU A 48 10.79 -16.01 2.42
C LEU A 48 10.61 -16.36 0.94
N ILE A 49 11.66 -16.84 0.29
CA ILE A 49 11.60 -17.20 -1.15
C ILE A 49 10.66 -18.39 -1.39
N VAL A 50 10.64 -19.36 -0.47
CA VAL A 50 9.71 -20.49 -0.56
C VAL A 50 8.27 -20.01 -0.50
N SER A 51 7.93 -19.18 0.48
CA SER A 51 6.58 -18.63 0.64
C SER A 51 6.16 -17.73 -0.52
N LEU A 52 7.09 -16.97 -1.11
CA LEU A 52 6.80 -16.17 -2.31
C LEU A 52 6.49 -17.07 -3.51
N LYS A 53 7.21 -18.17 -3.71
CA LYS A 53 6.89 -19.15 -4.75
C LYS A 53 5.52 -19.78 -4.55
N GLU A 54 5.12 -20.05 -3.30
CA GLU A 54 3.75 -20.50 -2.97
C GLU A 54 2.70 -19.44 -3.33
N SER A 55 2.98 -18.16 -3.07
CA SER A 55 2.13 -17.04 -3.49
C SER A 55 1.99 -16.97 -5.02
N LEU A 56 3.09 -17.11 -5.76
CA LEU A 56 3.09 -17.12 -7.23
C LEU A 56 2.24 -18.26 -7.79
N GLN A 57 2.30 -19.46 -7.19
CA GLN A 57 1.45 -20.59 -7.59
C GLN A 57 -0.04 -20.27 -7.38
N LYS A 58 -0.41 -19.69 -6.24
CA LYS A 58 -1.78 -19.25 -5.94
C LYS A 58 -2.24 -18.18 -6.93
N LEU A 59 -1.39 -17.19 -7.20
CA LEU A 59 -1.64 -16.10 -8.14
C LEU A 59 -1.61 -16.53 -9.61
N ARG A 60 -1.15 -17.76 -9.91
CA ARG A 60 -1.04 -18.33 -11.26
C ARG A 60 -0.18 -17.48 -12.19
N THR A 61 0.95 -17.02 -11.70
CA THR A 61 1.91 -16.20 -12.44
C THR A 61 3.33 -16.58 -12.04
N ASP A 62 4.28 -16.36 -12.95
CA ASP A 62 5.69 -16.66 -12.69
C ASP A 62 6.40 -15.55 -11.91
N TYR A 63 5.80 -14.34 -11.85
CA TYR A 63 6.33 -13.19 -11.15
C TYR A 63 5.21 -12.27 -10.66
N VAL A 64 5.51 -11.47 -9.65
CA VAL A 64 4.72 -10.29 -9.29
C VAL A 64 5.51 -9.01 -9.60
N ASP A 65 4.81 -7.88 -9.71
CA ASP A 65 5.45 -6.60 -10.00
C ASP A 65 6.08 -5.99 -8.74
N LEU A 66 5.46 -6.23 -7.58
CA LEU A 66 5.96 -5.75 -6.30
C LEU A 66 5.75 -6.78 -5.20
N THR A 67 6.78 -7.01 -4.40
CA THR A 67 6.69 -7.79 -3.15
C THR A 67 7.07 -6.91 -1.98
N LEU A 68 6.21 -6.84 -0.96
CA LEU A 68 6.45 -6.07 0.26
C LEU A 68 6.75 -6.98 1.45
N ILE A 69 7.59 -6.52 2.37
CA ILE A 69 7.52 -6.94 3.77
C ILE A 69 6.24 -6.32 4.34
N HIS A 70 5.28 -7.15 4.78
CA HIS A 70 3.96 -6.67 5.20
C HIS A 70 4.00 -5.87 6.50
N TRP A 71 4.77 -6.35 7.46
CA TRP A 71 5.09 -5.72 8.73
C TRP A 71 6.55 -5.99 9.08
N PRO A 72 7.23 -5.09 9.80
CA PRO A 72 8.50 -5.43 10.40
C PRO A 72 8.34 -6.66 11.32
N SER A 73 9.41 -7.41 11.50
CA SER A 73 9.37 -8.61 12.36
C SER A 73 9.01 -8.24 13.79
N PRO A 74 7.95 -8.86 14.38
CA PRO A 74 7.58 -8.61 15.76
C PRO A 74 8.76 -8.83 16.71
N GLY A 75 9.02 -7.84 17.58
CA GLY A 75 10.15 -7.88 18.51
C GLY A 75 11.52 -7.93 17.85
N GLY A 76 11.63 -7.68 16.54
CA GLY A 76 12.90 -7.71 15.82
C GLY A 76 13.54 -9.10 15.72
N THR A 77 12.76 -10.17 15.85
CA THR A 77 13.27 -11.56 15.84
C THR A 77 13.93 -11.95 14.52
N VAL A 78 13.50 -11.36 13.41
CA VAL A 78 14.18 -11.39 12.11
C VAL A 78 14.61 -9.95 11.80
N SER A 79 15.89 -9.75 11.51
CA SER A 79 16.38 -8.40 11.21
C SER A 79 15.81 -7.88 9.88
N VAL A 80 15.64 -6.55 9.79
CA VAL A 80 15.26 -5.87 8.54
C VAL A 80 16.21 -6.24 7.41
N LYS A 81 17.51 -6.33 7.73
CA LYS A 81 18.53 -6.72 6.77
C LYS A 81 18.30 -8.13 6.22
N GLU A 82 18.06 -9.13 7.08
CA GLU A 82 17.85 -10.52 6.63
C GLU A 82 16.67 -10.63 5.67
N SER A 83 15.53 -10.05 6.03
CA SER A 83 14.30 -10.14 5.21
C SER A 83 14.44 -9.38 3.90
N LEU A 84 15.07 -8.20 3.89
CA LEU A 84 15.23 -7.42 2.66
C LEU A 84 16.32 -7.97 1.73
N GLU A 85 17.41 -8.50 2.26
CA GLU A 85 18.40 -9.22 1.44
C GLU A 85 17.77 -10.47 0.77
N ALA A 86 16.88 -11.18 1.47
CA ALA A 86 16.15 -12.29 0.89
C ALA A 86 15.15 -11.83 -0.20
N LEU A 87 14.48 -10.69 -0.02
CA LEU A 87 13.65 -10.09 -1.07
C LEU A 87 14.48 -9.65 -2.29
N LEU A 88 15.66 -9.08 -2.05
CA LEU A 88 16.56 -8.68 -3.14
C LEU A 88 17.05 -9.90 -3.93
N GLU A 89 17.30 -11.02 -3.26
CA GLU A 89 17.59 -12.29 -3.92
C GLU A 89 16.39 -12.80 -4.74
N ALA A 90 15.17 -12.69 -4.22
CA ALA A 90 13.95 -13.03 -4.96
C ALA A 90 13.79 -12.17 -6.23
N LYS A 91 14.13 -10.89 -6.17
CA LYS A 91 14.20 -9.99 -7.33
C LYS A 91 15.24 -10.47 -8.34
N ALA A 92 16.43 -10.83 -7.88
CA ALA A 92 17.49 -11.36 -8.75
C ALA A 92 17.09 -12.68 -9.43
N GLN A 93 16.26 -13.51 -8.78
CA GLN A 93 15.68 -14.71 -9.35
C GLN A 93 14.50 -14.45 -10.30
N GLY A 94 14.06 -13.20 -10.47
CA GLY A 94 12.94 -12.83 -11.34
C GLY A 94 11.55 -13.15 -10.77
N LEU A 95 11.45 -13.46 -9.48
CA LEU A 95 10.17 -13.76 -8.81
C LEU A 95 9.34 -12.50 -8.53
N THR A 96 10.00 -11.36 -8.43
CA THR A 96 9.40 -10.04 -8.29
C THR A 96 10.21 -9.00 -9.06
N ARG A 97 9.54 -8.01 -9.66
CA ARG A 97 10.23 -6.92 -10.38
C ARG A 97 10.78 -5.87 -9.45
N GLU A 98 10.01 -5.54 -8.42
CA GLU A 98 10.35 -4.56 -7.40
C GLU A 98 10.14 -5.13 -6.00
N ILE A 99 10.81 -4.54 -5.03
CA ILE A 99 10.65 -4.86 -3.61
C ILE A 99 10.33 -3.59 -2.83
N GLY A 100 9.71 -3.76 -1.68
CA GLY A 100 9.37 -2.63 -0.81
C GLY A 100 8.99 -3.08 0.59
N ILE A 101 8.48 -2.14 1.34
CA ILE A 101 8.17 -2.29 2.75
C ILE A 101 6.77 -1.78 3.06
N SER A 102 6.24 -2.20 4.20
CA SER A 102 4.94 -1.73 4.69
C SER A 102 4.99 -1.59 6.21
N ASN A 103 4.39 -0.53 6.72
CA ASN A 103 4.34 -0.22 8.16
C ASN A 103 5.71 0.01 8.81
N PHE A 104 6.65 0.53 8.05
CA PHE A 104 7.99 0.87 8.55
C PHE A 104 8.03 2.29 9.08
N THR A 105 8.57 2.45 10.29
CA THR A 105 8.91 3.74 10.89
C THR A 105 10.14 4.35 10.23
N ILE A 106 10.45 5.60 10.54
CA ILE A 106 11.65 6.28 10.03
C ILE A 106 12.91 5.48 10.36
N ALA A 107 13.04 5.00 11.60
CA ALA A 107 14.19 4.19 12.01
C ALA A 107 14.29 2.87 11.23
N LEU A 108 13.17 2.21 10.97
CA LEU A 108 13.13 0.96 10.20
C LEU A 108 13.38 1.19 8.71
N MET A 109 12.90 2.31 8.15
CA MET A 109 13.23 2.70 6.78
C MET A 109 14.72 2.99 6.61
N GLN A 110 15.37 3.61 7.60
CA GLN A 110 16.83 3.81 7.57
C GLN A 110 17.57 2.47 7.56
N GLN A 111 17.15 1.50 8.41
CA GLN A 111 17.73 0.15 8.39
C GLN A 111 17.53 -0.55 7.02
N ALA A 112 16.37 -0.31 6.38
CA ALA A 112 16.11 -0.86 5.06
C ALA A 112 17.04 -0.27 4.00
N ILE A 113 17.26 1.05 4.03
CA ILE A 113 18.21 1.75 3.13
C ILE A 113 19.63 1.21 3.35
N ASP A 114 20.04 1.06 4.61
CA ASP A 114 21.38 0.56 4.96
C ASP A 114 21.60 -0.90 4.49
N ALA A 115 20.53 -1.69 4.44
CA ALA A 115 20.58 -3.08 4.03
C ALA A 115 20.66 -3.28 2.52
N VAL A 116 19.83 -2.58 1.74
CA VAL A 116 19.66 -2.84 0.29
C VAL A 116 19.83 -1.62 -0.59
N GLY A 117 20.05 -0.45 -0.04
CA GLY A 117 20.09 0.82 -0.77
C GLY A 117 18.69 1.36 -1.10
N VAL A 118 18.56 2.67 -1.14
CA VAL A 118 17.27 3.35 -1.35
C VAL A 118 16.63 3.02 -2.70
N ASP A 119 17.44 2.89 -3.75
CA ASP A 119 16.98 2.59 -5.11
C ASP A 119 16.29 1.23 -5.25
N ASN A 120 16.48 0.35 -4.27
CA ASN A 120 15.79 -0.95 -4.24
C ASN A 120 14.49 -0.93 -3.43
N ILE A 121 14.10 0.19 -2.82
CA ILE A 121 12.88 0.31 -2.02
C ILE A 121 11.83 1.08 -2.82
N ALA A 122 10.95 0.37 -3.51
CA ALA A 122 9.96 0.98 -4.38
C ALA A 122 8.92 1.82 -3.61
N THR A 123 8.50 1.38 -2.44
CA THR A 123 7.48 2.07 -1.63
C THR A 123 7.54 1.67 -0.17
N ASN A 124 7.06 2.57 0.71
CA ASN A 124 6.56 2.22 2.03
C ASN A 124 5.03 2.32 2.01
N GLN A 125 4.33 1.18 2.15
CA GLN A 125 2.87 1.14 2.21
C GLN A 125 2.42 1.33 3.66
N ILE A 126 1.73 2.43 3.96
CA ILE A 126 1.36 2.83 5.32
C ILE A 126 -0.13 3.19 5.43
N GLU A 127 -0.67 3.09 6.65
CA GLU A 127 -1.96 3.70 6.93
C GLU A 127 -1.86 5.22 6.73
N LEU A 128 -2.71 5.75 5.86
CA LEU A 128 -2.76 7.18 5.57
C LEU A 128 -4.17 7.57 5.15
N SER A 129 -4.74 8.54 5.84
CA SER A 129 -6.08 9.07 5.60
C SER A 129 -6.11 10.56 5.95
N PRO A 130 -7.21 11.29 5.68
CA PRO A 130 -7.35 12.66 6.16
C PRO A 130 -7.16 12.84 7.67
N TYR A 131 -7.40 11.77 8.45
CA TYR A 131 -7.30 11.77 9.92
C TYR A 131 -5.96 11.29 10.46
N LEU A 132 -5.14 10.68 9.61
CA LEU A 132 -3.79 10.23 9.91
C LEU A 132 -2.90 10.49 8.68
N GLN A 133 -2.32 11.68 8.60
CA GLN A 133 -1.54 12.08 7.42
C GLN A 133 -0.07 11.68 7.50
N ASN A 134 0.40 11.23 8.67
CA ASN A 134 1.76 10.70 8.88
C ASN A 134 2.87 11.63 8.34
N CYS A 135 2.71 12.95 8.49
CA CYS A 135 3.56 13.96 7.83
C CYS A 135 5.04 13.71 8.01
N LYS A 136 5.51 13.37 9.23
CA LYS A 136 6.93 13.12 9.50
C LYS A 136 7.48 11.94 8.67
N VAL A 137 6.75 10.82 8.66
CA VAL A 137 7.13 9.61 7.92
C VAL A 137 7.13 9.88 6.42
N VAL A 138 6.08 10.55 5.94
CA VAL A 138 5.91 10.90 4.53
C VAL A 138 7.03 11.83 4.05
N GLU A 139 7.27 12.95 4.74
CA GLU A 139 8.32 13.91 4.39
C GLU A 139 9.70 13.25 4.37
N TRP A 140 9.98 12.42 5.37
CA TRP A 140 11.24 11.71 5.47
C TRP A 140 11.45 10.73 4.31
N ALA A 141 10.42 9.99 3.95
CA ALA A 141 10.42 9.00 2.86
C ALA A 141 10.58 9.69 1.49
N GLN A 142 9.73 10.70 1.22
CA GLN A 142 9.75 11.42 -0.05
C GLN A 142 11.06 12.17 -0.29
N ALA A 143 11.65 12.77 0.76
CA ALA A 143 12.96 13.42 0.67
C ALA A 143 14.09 12.48 0.24
N ARG A 144 13.89 11.15 0.35
CA ARG A 144 14.84 10.10 -0.05
C ARG A 144 14.42 9.34 -1.31
N GLY A 145 13.32 9.74 -1.94
CA GLY A 145 12.80 9.08 -3.14
C GLY A 145 12.02 7.80 -2.89
N ILE A 146 11.66 7.50 -1.63
CA ILE A 146 10.77 6.36 -1.32
C ILE A 146 9.34 6.80 -1.56
N HIS A 147 8.65 6.09 -2.46
CA HIS A 147 7.24 6.33 -2.74
C HIS A 147 6.35 5.94 -1.57
N ILE A 148 5.22 6.61 -1.40
CA ILE A 148 4.20 6.27 -0.40
C ILE A 148 2.99 5.63 -1.07
N THR A 149 2.59 4.48 -0.54
CA THR A 149 1.31 3.85 -0.87
C THR A 149 0.39 3.92 0.33
N SER A 150 -0.76 4.54 0.17
CA SER A 150 -1.75 4.72 1.22
C SER A 150 -2.70 3.52 1.28
N TYR A 151 -2.77 2.84 2.42
CA TYR A 151 -3.88 1.94 2.73
C TYR A 151 -4.81 2.58 3.77
N MET A 152 -6.02 2.05 3.90
CA MET A 152 -7.09 2.63 4.75
C MET A 152 -7.39 4.11 4.45
N THR A 153 -7.19 4.54 3.22
CA THR A 153 -7.33 5.95 2.80
C THR A 153 -8.69 6.54 3.15
N LEU A 154 -9.75 5.73 3.17
CA LEU A 154 -11.10 6.13 3.55
C LEU A 154 -11.41 5.99 5.07
N ALA A 155 -10.41 5.67 5.90
CA ALA A 155 -10.52 5.49 7.36
C ALA A 155 -11.70 4.57 7.75
N TYR A 156 -11.76 3.33 7.20
CA TYR A 156 -12.90 2.40 7.36
C TYR A 156 -14.26 3.00 6.98
N GLY A 157 -14.26 4.07 6.17
CA GLY A 157 -15.47 4.79 5.79
C GLY A 157 -15.87 5.92 6.77
N ASN A 158 -15.14 6.13 7.86
CA ASN A 158 -15.40 7.23 8.80
C ASN A 158 -15.18 8.59 8.12
N ALA A 159 -14.14 8.73 7.31
CA ALA A 159 -13.84 9.95 6.58
C ALA A 159 -14.92 10.30 5.51
N LEU A 160 -15.69 9.33 5.06
CA LEU A 160 -16.79 9.56 4.10
C LEU A 160 -17.96 10.38 4.69
N LYS A 161 -18.05 10.45 6.03
CA LYS A 161 -19.09 11.14 6.77
C LYS A 161 -18.67 12.51 7.29
N ASP A 162 -17.41 12.88 7.05
CA ASP A 162 -16.86 14.16 7.48
C ASP A 162 -17.54 15.33 6.74
N GLU A 163 -18.01 16.32 7.47
CA GLU A 163 -18.73 17.47 6.90
C GLU A 163 -17.88 18.28 5.92
N THR A 164 -16.57 18.39 6.17
CA THR A 164 -15.64 19.06 5.26
C THR A 164 -15.51 18.29 3.95
N ILE A 165 -15.36 16.97 4.03
CA ILE A 165 -15.26 16.08 2.85
C ILE A 165 -16.58 16.11 2.06
N ILE A 166 -17.73 16.04 2.74
CA ILE A 166 -19.06 16.12 2.10
C ILE A 166 -19.23 17.45 1.36
N ARG A 167 -18.87 18.58 2.00
CA ARG A 167 -18.96 19.91 1.38
C ARG A 167 -18.09 20.02 0.13
N ILE A 168 -16.85 19.50 0.16
CA ILE A 168 -15.96 19.48 -0.98
C ILE A 168 -16.53 18.58 -2.09
N ALA A 169 -17.07 17.42 -1.73
CA ALA A 169 -17.72 16.51 -2.68
C ALA A 169 -18.91 17.18 -3.39
N GLN A 170 -19.76 17.90 -2.67
CA GLN A 170 -20.87 18.68 -3.24
C GLN A 170 -20.37 19.78 -4.18
N LYS A 171 -19.33 20.52 -3.81
CA LYS A 171 -18.71 21.56 -4.65
C LYS A 171 -18.30 21.04 -6.02
N HIS A 172 -17.78 19.80 -6.06
CA HIS A 172 -17.25 19.19 -7.28
C HIS A 172 -18.19 18.20 -7.97
N ASN A 173 -19.43 18.06 -7.51
CA ASN A 173 -20.36 17.01 -7.98
C ASN A 173 -19.72 15.60 -7.92
N ALA A 174 -18.91 15.33 -6.90
CA ALA A 174 -18.18 14.10 -6.69
C ALA A 174 -18.71 13.34 -5.45
N THR A 175 -18.24 12.12 -5.26
CA THR A 175 -18.49 11.39 -4.01
C THR A 175 -17.40 11.71 -2.97
N PRO A 176 -17.68 11.60 -1.66
CA PRO A 176 -16.67 11.72 -0.60
C PRO A 176 -15.44 10.81 -0.82
N ALA A 177 -15.65 9.59 -1.30
CA ALA A 177 -14.55 8.67 -1.62
C ALA A 177 -13.67 9.21 -2.75
N GLN A 178 -14.24 9.76 -3.81
CA GLN A 178 -13.48 10.38 -4.90
C GLN A 178 -12.65 11.55 -4.41
N VAL A 179 -13.19 12.39 -3.53
CA VAL A 179 -12.47 13.52 -2.92
C VAL A 179 -11.24 13.04 -2.16
N ILE A 180 -11.41 12.07 -1.26
CA ILE A 180 -10.31 11.57 -0.43
C ILE A 180 -9.23 10.90 -1.29
N LEU A 181 -9.62 10.07 -2.26
CA LEU A 181 -8.69 9.39 -3.16
C LEU A 181 -7.94 10.41 -4.05
N SER A 182 -8.64 11.40 -4.60
CA SER A 182 -8.04 12.48 -5.38
C SER A 182 -7.06 13.31 -4.55
N TRP A 183 -7.40 13.63 -3.29
CA TRP A 183 -6.51 14.31 -2.34
C TRP A 183 -5.20 13.54 -2.14
N ALA A 184 -5.27 12.24 -1.85
CA ALA A 184 -4.09 11.42 -1.65
C ALA A 184 -3.21 11.33 -2.89
N MET A 185 -3.83 11.15 -4.07
CA MET A 185 -3.10 11.14 -5.35
C MET A 185 -2.48 12.50 -5.70
N ALA A 186 -3.14 13.61 -5.37
CA ALA A 186 -2.60 14.95 -5.57
C ALA A 186 -1.34 15.24 -4.71
N LEU A 187 -1.20 14.54 -3.57
CA LEU A 187 0.01 14.55 -2.74
C LEU A 187 1.11 13.59 -3.23
N GLY A 188 0.87 12.92 -4.36
CA GLY A 188 1.83 12.00 -4.97
C GLY A 188 1.80 10.58 -4.40
N TYR A 189 0.74 10.18 -3.69
CA TYR A 189 0.62 8.83 -3.14
C TYR A 189 -0.12 7.89 -4.09
N SER A 190 0.24 6.61 -4.07
CA SER A 190 -0.62 5.57 -4.61
C SER A 190 -1.72 5.24 -3.60
N VAL A 191 -2.90 4.88 -4.09
CA VAL A 191 -4.04 4.49 -3.26
C VAL A 191 -4.54 3.10 -3.65
N ILE A 192 -4.92 2.29 -2.67
CA ILE A 192 -5.40 0.92 -2.86
C ILE A 192 -6.82 0.73 -2.26
N PRO A 193 -7.82 1.49 -2.76
CA PRO A 193 -9.16 1.40 -2.23
C PRO A 193 -9.76 0.01 -2.47
N SER A 194 -10.36 -0.57 -1.45
CA SER A 194 -11.05 -1.85 -1.55
C SER A 194 -12.57 -1.71 -1.39
N SER A 195 -13.33 -2.56 -2.06
CA SER A 195 -14.77 -2.67 -1.86
C SER A 195 -15.28 -4.01 -2.37
N THR A 196 -16.26 -4.57 -1.70
CA THR A 196 -17.06 -5.72 -2.17
C THR A 196 -18.19 -5.30 -3.11
N LYS A 197 -18.46 -4.00 -3.23
CA LYS A 197 -19.52 -3.45 -4.07
C LYS A 197 -18.95 -2.94 -5.40
N ARG A 198 -19.35 -3.60 -6.50
CA ARG A 198 -18.93 -3.22 -7.86
C ARG A 198 -19.16 -1.74 -8.17
N GLN A 199 -20.27 -1.17 -7.68
CA GLN A 199 -20.60 0.24 -7.89
C GLN A 199 -19.56 1.17 -7.24
N ASN A 200 -19.09 0.86 -6.03
CA ASN A 200 -18.07 1.65 -5.36
C ASN A 200 -16.75 1.60 -6.13
N LEU A 201 -16.32 0.40 -6.57
CA LEU A 201 -15.11 0.25 -7.37
C LEU A 201 -15.18 1.08 -8.65
N LYS A 202 -16.33 1.05 -9.35
CA LYS A 202 -16.54 1.87 -10.55
C LYS A 202 -16.48 3.37 -10.22
N SER A 203 -17.15 3.79 -9.14
CA SER A 203 -17.20 5.19 -8.70
C SER A 203 -15.82 5.72 -8.32
N ASN A 204 -15.00 4.92 -7.63
CA ASN A 204 -13.65 5.32 -7.19
C ASN A 204 -12.74 5.69 -8.36
N LEU A 205 -12.91 5.10 -9.55
CA LEU A 205 -12.14 5.49 -10.74
C LEU A 205 -12.37 6.95 -11.15
N GLY A 206 -13.50 7.55 -10.79
CA GLY A 206 -13.76 8.97 -11.02
C GLY A 206 -12.80 9.90 -10.28
N ALA A 207 -12.11 9.41 -9.24
CA ALA A 207 -11.07 10.18 -8.55
C ALA A 207 -9.88 10.54 -9.47
N LEU A 208 -9.62 9.75 -10.50
CA LEU A 208 -8.52 9.97 -11.45
C LEU A 208 -8.68 11.26 -12.28
N THR A 209 -9.90 11.75 -12.42
CA THR A 209 -10.22 12.95 -13.21
C THR A 209 -10.68 14.13 -12.36
N LEU A 210 -10.79 13.93 -11.03
CA LEU A 210 -11.18 14.98 -10.10
C LEU A 210 -9.95 15.81 -9.72
N THR A 211 -10.03 17.11 -9.88
CA THR A 211 -9.00 18.06 -9.44
C THR A 211 -9.54 18.87 -8.27
N LEU A 212 -8.81 18.84 -7.16
CA LEU A 212 -9.08 19.65 -5.97
C LEU A 212 -8.28 20.95 -6.05
N ASP A 213 -8.88 22.05 -5.62
CA ASP A 213 -8.14 23.32 -5.54
C ASP A 213 -7.34 23.46 -4.20
N ALA A 214 -6.60 24.55 -4.08
CA ALA A 214 -5.74 24.80 -2.92
C ALA A 214 -6.54 24.93 -1.60
N ASP A 215 -7.76 25.48 -1.65
CA ASP A 215 -8.62 25.63 -0.46
C ASP A 215 -9.15 24.26 -0.02
N ASP A 216 -9.51 23.38 -0.97
CA ASP A 216 -9.93 22.01 -0.69
C ASP A 216 -8.77 21.24 -0.03
N MET A 217 -7.58 21.29 -0.62
CA MET A 217 -6.38 20.63 -0.08
C MET A 217 -6.06 21.11 1.34
N LYS A 218 -6.13 22.42 1.57
CA LYS A 218 -5.92 23.01 2.90
C LYS A 218 -6.99 22.58 3.90
N ALA A 219 -8.25 22.54 3.50
CA ALA A 219 -9.35 22.09 4.35
C ALA A 219 -9.20 20.62 4.77
N ILE A 220 -8.74 19.74 3.82
CA ILE A 220 -8.48 18.33 4.14
C ILE A 220 -7.25 18.20 5.02
N ALA A 221 -6.18 18.97 4.79
CA ALA A 221 -4.99 18.97 5.64
C ALA A 221 -5.32 19.31 7.10
N ALA A 222 -6.31 20.20 7.34
CA ALA A 222 -6.78 20.57 8.68
C ALA A 222 -7.55 19.46 9.42
N LEU A 223 -7.87 18.35 8.76
CA LEU A 223 -8.55 17.19 9.38
C LEU A 223 -7.58 16.24 10.11
N GLU A 224 -6.28 16.49 10.04
CA GLU A 224 -5.26 15.72 10.77
C GLU A 224 -5.54 15.70 12.26
N ARG A 225 -5.55 14.52 12.87
CA ARG A 225 -5.78 14.34 14.32
C ARG A 225 -5.04 13.13 14.90
N ASN A 226 -4.08 12.60 14.14
CA ASN A 226 -3.27 11.43 14.52
C ASN A 226 -4.13 10.21 14.92
N GLU A 227 -5.25 10.00 14.20
CA GLU A 227 -6.18 8.89 14.45
C GLU A 227 -5.76 7.64 13.70
N ARG A 228 -4.95 6.79 14.33
CA ARG A 228 -4.51 5.50 13.78
C ARG A 228 -5.57 4.44 14.06
N LEU A 229 -5.99 3.73 13.02
CA LEU A 229 -7.00 2.66 13.09
C LEU A 229 -6.37 1.26 13.06
N VAL A 230 -5.15 1.14 12.54
CA VAL A 230 -4.46 -0.14 12.38
C VAL A 230 -3.17 -0.13 13.19
N SER A 231 -3.23 -0.67 14.39
CA SER A 231 -2.10 -0.83 15.31
C SER A 231 -2.28 -2.11 16.15
N PRO A 232 -2.20 -3.31 15.51
CA PRO A 232 -2.46 -4.56 16.21
C PRO A 232 -1.38 -4.86 17.25
N ASP A 233 -1.83 -5.26 18.44
CA ASP A 233 -0.95 -5.62 19.56
C ASP A 233 0.07 -6.70 19.15
N GLY A 234 1.29 -6.52 19.54
CA GLY A 234 2.40 -7.45 19.29
C GLY A 234 2.89 -7.51 17.83
N LEU A 235 2.27 -6.76 16.92
CA LEU A 235 2.66 -6.69 15.51
C LEU A 235 3.12 -5.29 15.11
N ALA A 236 2.42 -4.26 15.56
CA ALA A 236 2.74 -2.88 15.24
C ALA A 236 4.08 -2.44 15.85
N PRO A 237 4.88 -1.66 15.11
CA PRO A 237 6.08 -1.03 15.68
C PRO A 237 5.69 0.12 16.62
N ASP A 238 6.68 0.65 17.34
CA ASP A 238 6.55 1.93 18.04
C ASP A 238 6.53 3.04 16.97
N TRP A 239 5.37 3.64 16.76
CA TRP A 239 5.15 4.63 15.71
C TRP A 239 5.90 5.95 15.95
N ASP A 240 6.28 6.69 14.86
CA ASP A 240 6.94 8.01 14.90
C ASP A 240 6.06 9.13 15.45
#